data_e853e65cff1b2618b3820bab2ac7edaf
#
_entry.id   e853e65cff1b2618b3820bab2ac7edaf
#
_cell.length_a   1.000
_cell.length_b   1.000
_cell.length_c   1.000
_cell.angle_alpha   90.00
_cell.angle_beta   90.00
_cell.angle_gamma   90.00
#
_symmetry.space_group_name_H-M   'P 1'
#
loop_
_entity.id
_entity.type
_entity.pdbx_description
1 polymer ?
#
loop_
_entity_poly.entity_id
_entity_poly.type
_entity_poly.pdbx_seq_one_letter_code
_entity_poly.pdbx_strand_id
1 'polypeptide(L)'
;MEEKKIVIDKAVKVAGLTLIPVTQVSLSLWSMRVGKAFLATKQPIAVVVISPQAKRAFRITGEEVSLEELMQEVPSLKEMLR
;
A
#
# COMPACT_ATOMS: atom_id res chain seq x y z
N MET A 1 10.63 18.69 7.22
CA MET A 1 10.51 17.31 7.71
C MET A 1 9.63 16.50 6.76
N GLU A 2 10.07 15.34 6.38
CA GLU A 2 9.35 14.49 5.46
C GLU A 2 9.24 13.08 6.03
N GLU A 3 8.05 12.49 5.97
CA GLU A 3 7.82 11.12 6.37
C GLU A 3 7.16 10.34 5.24
N LYS A 4 7.56 9.08 5.10
CA LYS A 4 6.92 8.15 4.19
C LYS A 4 6.47 6.93 4.98
N LYS A 5 5.26 6.48 4.71
CA LYS A 5 4.66 5.36 5.42
C LYS A 5 3.89 4.51 4.43
N ILE A 6 4.03 3.18 4.57
CA ILE A 6 3.27 2.26 3.74
C ILE A 6 2.06 1.79 4.55
N VAL A 7 0.89 1.91 3.96
CA VAL A 7 -0.35 1.51 4.59
C VAL A 7 -1.11 0.54 3.68
N ILE A 8 -1.89 -0.32 4.29
CA ILE A 8 -2.76 -1.24 3.57
C ILE A 8 -4.15 -0.65 3.60
N ASP A 9 -4.70 -0.38 2.42
CA ASP A 9 -6.02 0.16 2.32
C ASP A 9 -7.08 -0.93 2.48
N LYS A 10 -8.34 -0.50 2.58
CA LYS A 10 -9.46 -1.39 2.78
C LYS A 10 -9.61 -2.35 1.60
N ALA A 11 -9.80 -3.63 1.91
CA ALA A 11 -10.00 -4.65 0.89
C ALA A 11 -11.29 -4.41 0.12
N VAL A 12 -11.26 -4.63 -1.19
CA VAL A 12 -12.40 -4.47 -2.07
C VAL A 12 -12.70 -5.82 -2.73
N LYS A 13 -13.96 -6.22 -2.72
CA LYS A 13 -14.40 -7.46 -3.37
C LYS A 13 -15.03 -7.15 -4.71
N VAL A 14 -14.52 -7.78 -5.76
CA VAL A 14 -15.01 -7.60 -7.12
C VAL A 14 -15.02 -8.95 -7.84
N ALA A 15 -16.19 -9.38 -8.30
CA ALA A 15 -16.34 -10.59 -9.13
C ALA A 15 -15.67 -11.84 -8.54
N GLY A 16 -15.82 -12.05 -7.21
CA GLY A 16 -15.24 -13.21 -6.54
C GLY A 16 -13.78 -13.05 -6.17
N LEU A 17 -13.18 -11.91 -6.50
CA LEU A 17 -11.80 -11.59 -6.13
C LEU A 17 -11.80 -10.60 -4.97
N THR A 18 -10.79 -10.71 -4.11
CA THR A 18 -10.53 -9.72 -3.08
C THR A 18 -9.25 -8.97 -3.44
N LEU A 19 -9.34 -7.66 -3.54
CA LEU A 19 -8.22 -6.80 -3.88
C LEU A 19 -7.81 -6.02 -2.64
N ILE A 20 -6.53 -6.10 -2.28
CA ILE A 20 -5.98 -5.37 -1.14
C ILE A 20 -4.96 -4.37 -1.66
N PRO A 21 -5.33 -3.09 -1.76
CA PRO A 21 -4.38 -2.07 -2.22
C PRO A 21 -3.32 -1.78 -1.16
N VAL A 22 -2.08 -1.61 -1.59
CA VAL A 22 -0.98 -1.19 -0.74
C VAL A 22 -0.55 0.18 -1.22
N THR A 23 -0.56 1.16 -0.32
CA THR A 23 -0.39 2.57 -0.66
C THR A 23 0.73 3.18 0.15
N GLN A 24 1.53 4.01 -0.50
CA GLN A 24 2.54 4.81 0.18
C GLN A 24 1.94 6.18 0.47
N VAL A 25 2.01 6.57 1.73
CA VAL A 25 1.59 7.90 2.17
C VAL A 25 2.85 8.70 2.45
N SER A 26 2.96 9.86 1.84
CA SER A 26 4.08 10.77 2.06
C SER A 26 3.56 12.03 2.75
N LEU A 27 4.23 12.41 3.83
CA LEU A 27 3.93 13.63 4.58
C LEU A 27 5.12 14.56 4.51
N SER A 28 4.89 15.79 4.12
CA SER A 28 5.92 16.83 4.12
C SER A 28 5.44 17.99 4.97
N LEU A 29 6.28 18.43 5.88
CA LEU A 29 5.97 19.52 6.79
C LEU A 29 7.01 20.63 6.60
N TRP A 30 6.53 21.85 6.39
CA TRP A 30 7.37 23.02 6.24
C TRP A 30 7.05 24.05 7.30
N SER A 31 8.10 24.68 7.84
CA SER A 31 7.93 25.87 8.67
C SER A 31 7.97 27.08 7.76
N MET A 32 6.96 27.91 7.85
CA MET A 32 6.83 29.12 7.07
C MET A 32 6.86 30.33 7.99
N ARG A 33 7.11 31.50 7.41
CA ARG A 33 7.16 32.75 8.15
C ARG A 33 5.90 33.03 8.92
N VAL A 34 4.74 32.66 8.35
CA VAL A 34 3.41 32.93 8.93
C VAL A 34 2.80 31.70 9.58
N GLY A 35 3.54 30.61 9.70
CA GLY A 35 3.03 29.39 10.32
C GLY A 35 3.67 28.13 9.76
N LYS A 36 2.93 27.05 9.84
CA LYS A 36 3.39 25.77 9.32
C LYS A 36 2.44 25.28 8.23
N ALA A 37 2.98 24.64 7.21
CA ALA A 37 2.21 24.00 6.17
C ALA A 37 2.61 22.54 6.05
N PHE A 38 1.66 21.68 5.70
CA PHE A 38 1.98 20.31 5.42
C PHE A 38 1.25 19.84 4.16
N LEU A 39 1.84 18.85 3.50
CA LEU A 39 1.27 18.21 2.33
C LEU A 39 1.27 16.71 2.56
N ALA A 40 0.11 16.10 2.38
CA ALA A 40 -0.02 14.64 2.42
C ALA A 40 -0.38 14.17 1.02
N THR A 41 0.36 13.17 0.52
CA THR A 41 0.07 12.56 -0.76
C THR A 41 -0.03 11.06 -0.60
N LYS A 42 -0.89 10.44 -1.39
CA LYS A 42 -1.05 9.00 -1.44
C LYS A 42 -0.70 8.50 -2.83
N GLN A 43 0.04 7.40 -2.88
CA GLN A 43 0.41 6.80 -4.15
C GLN A 43 0.30 5.28 -4.03
N PRO A 44 -0.51 4.63 -4.86
CA PRO A 44 -0.57 3.18 -4.85
C PRO A 44 0.76 2.59 -5.31
N ILE A 45 1.25 1.55 -4.63
CA ILE A 45 2.52 0.92 -5.00
C ILE A 45 2.35 -0.54 -5.38
N ALA A 46 1.32 -1.19 -4.87
CA ALA A 46 1.08 -2.60 -5.15
C ALA A 46 -0.36 -2.97 -4.86
N VAL A 47 -0.77 -4.14 -5.34
CA VAL A 47 -2.07 -4.71 -5.02
C VAL A 47 -1.92 -6.21 -4.79
N VAL A 48 -2.58 -6.74 -3.78
CA VAL A 48 -2.68 -8.18 -3.54
C VAL A 48 -4.04 -8.64 -4.06
N VAL A 49 -4.03 -9.68 -4.88
CA VAL A 49 -5.26 -10.25 -5.45
C VAL A 49 -5.46 -11.64 -4.84
N ILE A 50 -6.58 -11.82 -4.16
CA ILE A 50 -6.93 -13.10 -3.54
C ILE A 50 -8.10 -13.68 -4.30
N SER A 51 -7.89 -14.88 -4.86
CA SER A 51 -8.92 -15.67 -5.49
C SER A 51 -9.13 -16.95 -4.68
N PRO A 52 -10.20 -17.74 -4.96
CA PRO A 52 -10.38 -19.01 -4.29
C PRO A 52 -9.22 -19.99 -4.47
N GLN A 53 -8.46 -19.87 -5.55
CA GLN A 53 -7.38 -20.79 -5.88
C GLN A 53 -6.00 -20.29 -5.51
N ALA A 54 -5.80 -18.97 -5.41
CA ALA A 54 -4.46 -18.44 -5.26
C ALA A 54 -4.45 -17.04 -4.67
N LYS A 55 -3.29 -16.67 -4.14
CA LYS A 55 -3.00 -15.30 -3.70
C LYS A 55 -1.83 -14.82 -4.54
N ARG A 56 -1.98 -13.66 -5.14
CA ARG A 56 -0.96 -13.07 -6.01
C ARG A 56 -0.74 -11.61 -5.64
N ALA A 57 0.45 -11.14 -5.92
CA ALA A 57 0.80 -9.74 -5.67
C ALA A 57 1.36 -9.12 -6.93
N PHE A 58 0.97 -7.87 -7.18
CA PHE A 58 1.41 -7.12 -8.36
C PHE A 58 1.85 -5.73 -7.93
N ARG A 59 2.94 -5.26 -8.52
CA ARG A 59 3.31 -3.85 -8.39
C ARG A 59 2.39 -3.02 -9.27
N ILE A 60 2.31 -1.73 -8.99
CA ILE A 60 1.43 -0.83 -9.74
C ILE A 60 1.78 -0.79 -11.23
N THR A 61 3.01 -1.13 -11.58
CA THR A 61 3.45 -1.23 -12.96
C THR A 61 2.89 -2.44 -13.70
N GLY A 62 2.24 -3.37 -12.97
CA GLY A 62 1.71 -4.61 -13.53
C GLY A 62 2.61 -5.81 -13.34
N GLU A 63 3.83 -5.60 -12.87
CA GLU A 63 4.78 -6.69 -12.65
C GLU A 63 4.33 -7.55 -11.47
N GLU A 64 4.25 -8.85 -11.68
CA GLU A 64 3.94 -9.79 -10.61
C GLU A 64 5.17 -10.00 -9.73
N VAL A 65 4.98 -9.93 -8.41
CA VAL A 65 6.05 -10.20 -7.44
C VAL A 65 5.59 -11.31 -6.50
N SER A 66 6.52 -11.96 -5.83
CA SER A 66 6.13 -12.99 -4.87
C SER A 66 5.46 -12.32 -3.67
N LEU A 67 4.44 -12.99 -3.14
CA LEU A 67 3.73 -12.48 -1.98
C LEU A 67 4.67 -12.37 -0.78
N GLU A 68 5.60 -13.30 -0.64
CA GLU A 68 6.59 -13.28 0.42
C GLU A 68 7.48 -12.05 0.37
N GLU A 69 7.92 -11.69 -0.84
CA GLU A 69 8.72 -10.49 -1.04
C GLU A 69 7.96 -9.24 -0.64
N LEU A 70 6.69 -9.15 -1.03
CA LEU A 70 5.86 -8.02 -0.65
C LEU A 70 5.62 -7.97 0.85
N MET A 71 5.44 -9.11 1.50
CA MET A 71 5.28 -9.18 2.96
C MET A 71 6.54 -8.71 3.71
N GLN A 72 7.72 -8.88 3.12
CA GLN A 72 8.94 -8.37 3.71
C GLN A 72 9.00 -6.85 3.65
N GLU A 73 8.52 -6.27 2.55
CA GLU A 73 8.45 -4.83 2.40
C GLU A 73 7.34 -4.22 3.28
N VAL A 74 6.25 -4.97 3.49
CA VAL A 74 5.08 -4.50 4.23
C VAL A 74 4.70 -5.55 5.27
N PRO A 75 5.34 -5.55 6.45
CA PRO A 75 5.10 -6.59 7.46
C PRO A 75 3.65 -6.71 7.92
N SER A 76 2.91 -5.61 7.93
CA SER A 76 1.49 -5.63 8.33
C SER A 76 0.63 -6.46 7.39
N LEU A 77 1.08 -6.67 6.15
CA LEU A 77 0.37 -7.50 5.19
C LEU A 77 0.32 -8.96 5.63
N LYS A 78 1.36 -9.43 6.28
CA LYS A 78 1.44 -10.78 6.81
C LYS A 78 0.33 -11.05 7.84
N GLU A 79 0.02 -10.06 8.65
CA GLU A 79 -1.05 -10.14 9.63
C GLU A 79 -2.41 -10.29 8.96
N MET A 80 -2.64 -9.56 7.88
CA MET A 80 -3.92 -9.59 7.16
C MET A 80 -4.17 -10.90 6.42
N LEU A 81 -3.09 -11.56 5.98
CA LEU A 81 -3.19 -12.75 5.14
C LEU A 81 -3.13 -14.07 5.90
N ARG A 82 -3.14 -14.01 7.21
CA ARG A 82 -3.22 -15.21 8.05
C ARG A 82 -4.54 -15.93 7.90
#